data_ce40be1edf63d55dd5b46638ecfaec81
#
_entry.id   ce40be1edf63d55dd5b46638ecfaec81
#
_cell.length_a   1.000
_cell.length_b   1.000
_cell.length_c   1.000
_cell.angle_alpha   90.00
_cell.angle_beta   90.00
_cell.angle_gamma   90.00
#
_symmetry.space_group_name_H-M   'P 1'
#
loop_
_entity.id
_entity.type
_entity.pdbx_description
1 polymer ?
#
loop_
_entity_poly.entity_id
_entity_poly.type
_entity_poly.pdbx_seq_one_letter_code
_entity_poly.pdbx_strand_id
1 'polypeptide(L)'
;MHACIDNAIHSQAGVQLRLACAELMEKQGHLEPTGQAKITPAFNLPSAYVLHTVGPIISGALSAKDCELLASCYRSCLEPAKQHGIESVAFCCISTGEFRFPNQEAAEIAVQTVKAFLADNPQMKVVFNVFKDVDLEIYRGLLGELIKSAVKFPQIFTIAKSIRNPTACN
;
A
#
# COMPACT_ATOMS: atom_id res chain seq x y z
N MET A 1 -11.08 10.28 16.84
CA MET A 1 -11.24 9.76 15.46
C MET A 1 -9.85 9.49 14.92
N HIS A 2 -9.46 8.22 14.75
CA HIS A 2 -8.11 7.87 14.30
C HIS A 2 -7.98 8.24 12.83
N ALA A 3 -6.96 9.03 12.49
CA ALA A 3 -6.65 9.43 11.12
C ALA A 3 -5.96 8.26 10.37
N CYS A 4 -6.72 7.20 10.11
CA CYS A 4 -6.26 6.03 9.38
C CYS A 4 -6.62 6.19 7.89
N ILE A 5 -5.74 5.74 7.00
CA ILE A 5 -5.98 5.75 5.54
C ILE A 5 -7.22 4.93 5.18
N ASP A 6 -7.49 3.84 5.88
CA ASP A 6 -8.67 3.00 5.70
C ASP A 6 -9.96 3.80 5.90
N ASN A 7 -10.08 4.57 6.98
CA ASN A 7 -11.22 5.44 7.22
C ASN A 7 -11.40 6.50 6.11
N ALA A 8 -10.31 7.07 5.63
CA ALA A 8 -10.35 8.06 4.55
C ALA A 8 -10.86 7.43 3.24
N ILE A 9 -10.37 6.25 2.90
CA ILE A 9 -10.80 5.48 1.71
C ILE A 9 -12.29 5.13 1.83
N HIS A 10 -12.72 4.54 2.94
CA HIS A 10 -14.12 4.17 3.16
C HIS A 10 -15.07 5.37 3.14
N SER A 11 -14.66 6.51 3.72
CA SER A 11 -15.46 7.74 3.71
C SER A 11 -15.67 8.30 2.30
N GLN A 12 -14.67 8.22 1.45
CA GLN A 12 -14.74 8.70 0.06
C GLN A 12 -15.41 7.70 -0.87
N ALA A 13 -15.16 6.40 -0.69
CA ALA A 13 -15.74 5.34 -1.51
C ALA A 13 -17.26 5.17 -1.32
N GLY A 14 -17.76 5.55 -0.16
CA GLY A 14 -19.17 5.38 0.20
C GLY A 14 -19.50 4.04 0.84
N VAL A 15 -20.77 3.86 1.22
CA VAL A 15 -21.26 2.69 1.95
C VAL A 15 -21.08 1.38 1.17
N GLN A 16 -21.11 1.42 -0.14
CA GLN A 16 -20.97 0.23 -0.99
C GLN A 16 -19.63 -0.49 -0.76
N LEU A 17 -18.53 0.24 -0.54
CA LEU A 17 -17.25 -0.38 -0.23
C LEU A 17 -17.32 -1.17 1.08
N ARG A 18 -17.97 -0.61 2.09
CA ARG A 18 -18.15 -1.27 3.38
C ARG A 18 -18.99 -2.55 3.26
N LEU A 19 -20.06 -2.50 2.47
CA LEU A 19 -20.92 -3.67 2.22
C LEU A 19 -20.15 -4.75 1.46
N ALA A 20 -19.39 -4.40 0.43
CA ALA A 20 -18.57 -5.33 -0.32
C ALA A 20 -17.51 -6.01 0.58
N CYS A 21 -16.85 -5.25 1.47
CA CYS A 21 -15.91 -5.82 2.43
C CYS A 21 -16.60 -6.77 3.43
N ALA A 22 -17.78 -6.41 3.92
CA ALA A 22 -18.56 -7.27 4.82
C ALA A 22 -18.93 -8.59 4.13
N GLU A 23 -19.42 -8.55 2.90
CA GLU A 23 -19.76 -9.73 2.10
C GLU A 23 -18.54 -10.64 1.86
N LEU A 24 -17.36 -10.06 1.58
CA LEU A 24 -16.11 -10.83 1.43
C LEU A 24 -15.75 -11.56 2.73
N MET A 25 -15.86 -10.90 3.89
CA MET A 25 -15.55 -11.50 5.18
C MET A 25 -16.57 -12.57 5.58
N GLU A 26 -17.85 -12.35 5.30
CA GLU A 26 -18.91 -13.33 5.53
C GLU A 26 -18.70 -14.59 4.70
N LYS A 27 -18.42 -14.45 3.40
CA LYS A 27 -18.13 -15.59 2.52
C LYS A 27 -16.86 -16.34 2.94
N GLN A 28 -15.87 -15.64 3.44
CA GLN A 28 -14.62 -16.23 3.92
C GLN A 28 -14.80 -16.96 5.26
N GLY A 29 -15.67 -16.48 6.14
CA GLY A 29 -15.99 -17.08 7.44
C GLY A 29 -14.91 -16.86 8.52
N HIS A 30 -13.86 -16.07 8.25
CA HIS A 30 -12.79 -15.75 9.20
C HIS A 30 -12.17 -14.39 8.85
N LEU A 31 -11.43 -13.79 9.79
CA LEU A 31 -10.69 -12.55 9.56
C LEU A 31 -9.62 -12.73 8.49
N GLU A 32 -9.34 -11.67 7.74
CA GLU A 32 -8.25 -11.68 6.76
C GLU A 32 -6.91 -11.86 7.46
N PRO A 33 -6.11 -12.87 7.09
CA PRO A 33 -4.80 -13.07 7.69
C PRO A 33 -3.83 -11.93 7.34
N THR A 34 -2.94 -11.59 8.28
CA THR A 34 -1.85 -10.63 8.04
C THR A 34 -1.00 -11.06 6.84
N GLY A 35 -0.70 -10.13 5.95
CA GLY A 35 0.09 -10.38 4.74
C GLY A 35 -0.72 -10.84 3.53
N GLN A 36 -2.03 -11.06 3.68
CA GLN A 36 -2.93 -11.39 2.57
C GLN A 36 -3.66 -10.16 2.05
N ALA A 37 -4.23 -10.25 0.84
CA ALA A 37 -5.00 -9.16 0.27
C ALA A 37 -6.27 -9.64 -0.46
N LYS A 38 -7.25 -8.74 -0.55
CA LYS A 38 -8.49 -8.87 -1.33
C LYS A 38 -8.63 -7.68 -2.27
N ILE A 39 -9.42 -7.84 -3.30
CA ILE A 39 -9.75 -6.79 -4.26
C ILE A 39 -11.25 -6.54 -4.26
N THR A 40 -11.65 -5.27 -4.31
CA THR A 40 -13.04 -4.85 -4.51
C THR A 40 -13.12 -3.76 -5.57
N PRO A 41 -14.29 -3.50 -6.16
CA PRO A 41 -14.54 -2.24 -6.86
C PRO A 41 -14.30 -1.06 -5.93
N ALA A 42 -13.94 0.10 -6.49
CA ALA A 42 -13.62 1.30 -5.72
C ALA A 42 -14.82 2.24 -5.51
N PHE A 43 -15.96 1.93 -6.14
CA PHE A 43 -17.23 2.69 -6.07
C PHE A 43 -17.06 4.18 -6.39
N ASN A 44 -17.22 5.08 -5.40
CA ASN A 44 -17.14 6.52 -5.63
C ASN A 44 -15.71 7.07 -5.73
N LEU A 45 -14.68 6.23 -5.54
CA LEU A 45 -13.29 6.66 -5.74
C LEU A 45 -12.97 6.81 -7.23
N PRO A 46 -11.99 7.66 -7.58
CA PRO A 46 -11.55 7.81 -8.97
C PRO A 46 -10.77 6.61 -9.51
N SER A 47 -10.38 5.66 -8.67
CA SER A 47 -9.74 4.39 -9.06
C SER A 47 -10.78 3.35 -9.45
N ALA A 48 -10.40 2.34 -10.24
CA ALA A 48 -11.30 1.24 -10.60
C ALA A 48 -11.48 0.24 -9.44
N TYR A 49 -10.42 0.03 -8.65
CA TYR A 49 -10.38 -0.99 -7.59
C TYR A 49 -9.74 -0.46 -6.31
N VAL A 50 -10.05 -1.13 -5.19
CA VAL A 50 -9.31 -1.04 -3.92
C VAL A 50 -8.72 -2.40 -3.61
N LEU A 51 -7.42 -2.41 -3.28
CA LEU A 51 -6.71 -3.57 -2.79
C LEU A 51 -6.60 -3.44 -1.27
N HIS A 52 -7.22 -4.39 -0.56
CA HIS A 52 -7.27 -4.42 0.89
C HIS A 52 -6.25 -5.42 1.41
N THR A 53 -5.35 -5.00 2.29
CA THR A 53 -4.37 -5.88 2.94
C THR A 53 -4.26 -5.57 4.42
N VAL A 54 -3.92 -6.58 5.21
CA VAL A 54 -3.73 -6.48 6.65
C VAL A 54 -2.25 -6.49 6.96
N GLY A 55 -1.70 -5.33 7.32
CA GLY A 55 -0.29 -5.21 7.67
C GLY A 55 0.02 -5.73 9.09
N PRO A 56 1.27 -6.07 9.39
CA PRO A 56 1.68 -6.49 10.73
C PRO A 56 1.62 -5.35 11.75
N ILE A 57 1.24 -5.68 12.99
CA ILE A 57 1.23 -4.78 14.15
C ILE A 57 2.47 -5.07 14.99
N ILE A 58 3.29 -4.03 15.21
CA ILE A 58 4.51 -4.16 16.00
C ILE A 58 4.23 -3.81 17.46
N SER A 59 4.33 -4.79 18.33
CA SER A 59 4.08 -4.65 19.76
C SER A 59 5.35 -4.76 20.63
N GLY A 60 6.51 -4.95 20.00
CA GLY A 60 7.81 -5.09 20.66
C GLY A 60 8.95 -4.81 19.69
N ALA A 61 10.04 -5.57 19.78
CA ALA A 61 11.13 -5.50 18.80
C ALA A 61 10.67 -6.04 17.44
N LEU A 62 11.11 -5.38 16.37
CA LEU A 62 10.85 -5.83 15.02
C LEU A 62 11.47 -7.22 14.76
N SER A 63 10.68 -8.16 14.25
CA SER A 63 11.12 -9.52 13.94
C SER A 63 11.24 -9.76 12.44
N ALA A 64 12.01 -10.77 12.06
CA ALA A 64 12.10 -11.22 10.66
C ALA A 64 10.73 -11.63 10.09
N LYS A 65 9.86 -12.21 10.94
CA LYS A 65 8.49 -12.57 10.55
C LYS A 65 7.65 -11.34 10.22
N ASP A 66 7.79 -10.25 10.97
CA ASP A 66 7.07 -9.00 10.68
C ASP A 66 7.51 -8.41 9.34
N CYS A 67 8.81 -8.46 9.05
CA CYS A 67 9.37 -8.03 7.77
C CYS A 67 8.83 -8.87 6.60
N GLU A 68 8.77 -10.18 6.76
CA GLU A 68 8.21 -11.08 5.76
C GLU A 68 6.71 -10.85 5.54
N LEU A 69 5.94 -10.65 6.60
CA LEU A 69 4.51 -10.33 6.52
C LEU A 69 4.28 -8.99 5.81
N LEU A 70 5.10 -7.98 6.07
CA LEU A 70 5.01 -6.71 5.36
C LEU A 70 5.33 -6.86 3.88
N ALA A 71 6.37 -7.59 3.52
CA ALA A 71 6.68 -7.92 2.12
C ALA A 71 5.54 -8.70 1.45
N SER A 72 4.90 -9.61 2.20
CA SER A 72 3.73 -10.36 1.75
C SER A 72 2.55 -9.43 1.42
N CYS A 73 2.29 -8.37 2.21
CA CYS A 73 1.24 -7.39 1.90
C CYS A 73 1.41 -6.78 0.50
N TYR A 74 2.63 -6.37 0.16
CA TYR A 74 2.90 -5.81 -1.17
C TYR A 74 2.71 -6.83 -2.28
N ARG A 75 3.25 -8.05 -2.13
CA ARG A 75 3.08 -9.12 -3.11
C ARG A 75 1.62 -9.51 -3.30
N SER A 76 0.90 -9.69 -2.20
CA SER A 76 -0.53 -10.08 -2.21
C SER A 76 -1.44 -9.03 -2.84
N CYS A 77 -1.03 -7.76 -2.87
CA CYS A 77 -1.73 -6.72 -3.62
C CYS A 77 -1.35 -6.72 -5.10
N LEU A 78 -0.08 -6.92 -5.43
CA LEU A 78 0.42 -6.86 -6.81
C LEU A 78 -0.03 -8.04 -7.66
N GLU A 79 -0.13 -9.24 -7.09
CA GLU A 79 -0.58 -10.42 -7.81
C GLU A 79 -2.05 -10.31 -8.31
N PRO A 80 -3.05 -9.96 -7.48
CA PRO A 80 -4.40 -9.71 -7.98
C PRO A 80 -4.45 -8.55 -8.97
N ALA A 81 -3.65 -7.48 -8.76
CA ALA A 81 -3.58 -6.38 -9.70
C ALA A 81 -3.15 -6.86 -11.10
N LYS A 82 -2.10 -7.70 -11.16
CA LYS A 82 -1.66 -8.34 -12.40
C LYS A 82 -2.75 -9.20 -13.04
N GLN A 83 -3.40 -10.06 -12.23
CA GLN A 83 -4.46 -10.95 -12.70
C GLN A 83 -5.67 -10.20 -13.29
N HIS A 84 -5.95 -9.00 -12.78
CA HIS A 84 -7.02 -8.12 -13.26
C HIS A 84 -6.59 -7.15 -14.37
N GLY A 85 -5.35 -7.27 -14.86
CA GLY A 85 -4.84 -6.39 -15.91
C GLY A 85 -4.69 -4.93 -15.47
N ILE A 86 -4.48 -4.69 -14.17
CA ILE A 86 -4.32 -3.34 -13.62
C ILE A 86 -2.93 -2.82 -13.99
N GLU A 87 -2.89 -1.69 -14.70
CA GLU A 87 -1.65 -1.08 -15.19
C GLU A 87 -0.94 -0.21 -14.14
N SER A 88 -1.67 0.26 -13.11
CA SER A 88 -1.08 1.11 -12.07
C SER A 88 -1.66 0.85 -10.69
N VAL A 89 -0.78 0.81 -9.68
CA VAL A 89 -1.14 0.60 -8.28
C VAL A 89 -0.53 1.71 -7.43
N ALA A 90 -1.34 2.33 -6.56
CA ALA A 90 -0.88 3.29 -5.57
C ALA A 90 -0.86 2.64 -4.18
N PHE A 91 0.30 2.63 -3.52
CA PHE A 91 0.46 2.15 -2.15
C PHE A 91 0.60 3.30 -1.17
N CYS A 92 -0.05 3.18 -0.02
CA CYS A 92 0.32 3.95 1.18
C CYS A 92 1.52 3.30 1.89
N CYS A 93 2.04 3.96 2.93
CA CYS A 93 3.07 3.38 3.79
C CYS A 93 2.43 2.38 4.76
N ILE A 94 2.36 1.10 4.35
CA ILE A 94 1.68 0.03 5.10
C ILE A 94 2.32 -0.13 6.47
N SER A 95 1.50 -0.22 7.52
CA SER A 95 1.85 -0.44 8.93
C SER A 95 2.65 0.67 9.63
N THR A 96 3.05 1.77 8.98
CA THR A 96 3.91 2.81 9.58
C THR A 96 3.16 3.84 10.44
N GLY A 97 1.84 3.72 10.55
CA GLY A 97 0.99 4.55 11.41
C GLY A 97 0.73 3.90 12.77
N GLU A 98 -0.54 3.56 13.01
CA GLU A 98 -1.01 2.93 14.25
C GLU A 98 -0.35 1.56 14.53
N PHE A 99 0.09 0.86 13.50
CA PHE A 99 0.73 -0.45 13.61
C PHE A 99 2.23 -0.37 13.95
N ARG A 100 2.80 0.82 14.04
CA ARG A 100 4.14 1.13 14.57
C ARG A 100 5.31 0.41 13.88
N PHE A 101 5.16 -0.01 12.65
CA PHE A 101 6.30 -0.52 11.89
C PHE A 101 7.29 0.63 11.66
N PRO A 102 8.60 0.44 11.92
CA PRO A 102 9.61 1.49 11.72
C PRO A 102 9.62 1.97 10.26
N ASN A 103 9.60 3.28 10.05
CA ASN A 103 9.40 3.88 8.72
C ASN A 103 10.51 3.54 7.73
N GLN A 104 11.77 3.53 8.18
CA GLN A 104 12.91 3.23 7.31
C GLN A 104 12.86 1.79 6.79
N GLU A 105 12.74 0.83 7.70
CA GLU A 105 12.69 -0.60 7.38
C GLU A 105 11.44 -0.93 6.54
N ALA A 106 10.31 -0.30 6.84
CA ALA A 106 9.09 -0.48 6.06
C ALA A 106 9.26 0.00 4.60
N ALA A 107 9.89 1.14 4.40
CA ALA A 107 10.14 1.69 3.06
C ALA A 107 11.14 0.84 2.27
N GLU A 108 12.20 0.35 2.91
CA GLU A 108 13.18 -0.55 2.28
C GLU A 108 12.51 -1.84 1.81
N ILE A 109 11.69 -2.48 2.66
CA ILE A 109 10.94 -3.69 2.32
C ILE A 109 9.97 -3.41 1.17
N ALA A 110 9.23 -2.30 1.23
CA ALA A 110 8.29 -1.90 0.20
C ALA A 110 8.97 -1.74 -1.17
N VAL A 111 10.04 -0.94 -1.21
CA VAL A 111 10.79 -0.66 -2.45
C VAL A 111 11.44 -1.92 -3.00
N GLN A 112 12.08 -2.73 -2.17
CA GLN A 112 12.71 -3.99 -2.60
C GLN A 112 11.69 -4.98 -3.15
N THR A 113 10.56 -5.16 -2.45
CA THR A 113 9.51 -6.10 -2.87
C THR A 113 8.87 -5.68 -4.18
N VAL A 114 8.52 -4.40 -4.30
CA VAL A 114 7.93 -3.86 -5.53
C VAL A 114 8.93 -3.92 -6.68
N LYS A 115 10.20 -3.58 -6.46
CA LYS A 115 11.25 -3.67 -7.48
C LYS A 115 11.42 -5.09 -8.01
N ALA A 116 11.43 -6.08 -7.12
CA ALA A 116 11.53 -7.49 -7.51
C ALA A 116 10.34 -7.91 -8.38
N PHE A 117 9.11 -7.51 -7.99
CA PHE A 117 7.91 -7.82 -8.76
C PHE A 117 7.90 -7.14 -10.14
N LEU A 118 8.31 -5.87 -10.22
CA LEU A 118 8.33 -5.11 -11.46
C LEU A 118 9.42 -5.57 -12.44
N ALA A 119 10.45 -6.28 -11.99
CA ALA A 119 11.45 -6.88 -12.88
C ALA A 119 10.81 -7.88 -13.87
N ASP A 120 9.80 -8.63 -13.41
CA ASP A 120 9.04 -9.58 -14.22
C ASP A 120 7.74 -8.97 -14.82
N ASN A 121 7.38 -7.76 -14.40
CA ASN A 121 6.13 -7.09 -14.81
C ASN A 121 6.39 -5.62 -15.19
N PRO A 122 7.24 -5.35 -16.19
CA PRO A 122 7.71 -3.99 -16.51
C PRO A 122 6.62 -3.05 -17.06
N GLN A 123 5.46 -3.57 -17.43
CA GLN A 123 4.32 -2.79 -17.90
C GLN A 123 3.52 -2.14 -16.75
N MET A 124 3.67 -2.66 -15.52
CA MET A 124 2.93 -2.13 -14.36
C MET A 124 3.66 -0.92 -13.78
N LYS A 125 2.89 0.10 -13.42
CA LYS A 125 3.37 1.31 -12.73
C LYS A 125 2.98 1.24 -11.24
N VAL A 126 3.93 1.57 -10.36
CA VAL A 126 3.66 1.66 -8.92
C VAL A 126 3.92 3.08 -8.43
N VAL A 127 2.99 3.59 -7.63
CA VAL A 127 3.06 4.89 -6.97
C VAL A 127 3.14 4.67 -5.45
N PHE A 128 4.18 5.18 -4.80
CA PHE A 128 4.23 5.27 -3.35
C PHE A 128 3.62 6.61 -2.91
N ASN A 129 2.43 6.55 -2.35
CA ASN A 129 1.73 7.72 -1.82
C ASN A 129 2.08 7.92 -0.36
N VAL A 130 2.94 8.89 -0.07
CA VAL A 130 3.45 9.19 1.27
C VAL A 130 2.69 10.36 1.90
N PHE A 131 2.44 10.27 3.20
CA PHE A 131 1.72 11.31 3.94
C PHE A 131 2.63 12.13 4.84
N LYS A 132 3.55 11.50 5.57
CA LYS A 132 4.47 12.16 6.48
C LYS A 132 5.72 12.64 5.73
N ASP A 133 6.32 13.76 6.18
CA ASP A 133 7.56 14.27 5.58
C ASP A 133 8.73 13.29 5.79
N VAL A 134 8.78 12.59 6.92
CA VAL A 134 9.79 11.56 7.17
C VAL A 134 9.73 10.45 6.14
N ASP A 135 8.53 9.96 5.78
CA ASP A 135 8.37 8.95 4.74
C ASP A 135 8.81 9.50 3.37
N LEU A 136 8.48 10.75 3.06
CA LEU A 136 8.87 11.39 1.81
C LEU A 136 10.39 11.40 1.62
N GLU A 137 11.14 11.80 2.64
CA GLU A 137 12.61 11.85 2.59
C GLU A 137 13.21 10.45 2.47
N ILE A 138 12.68 9.45 3.20
CA ILE A 138 13.12 8.06 3.10
C ILE A 138 12.91 7.53 1.68
N TYR A 139 11.70 7.65 1.13
CA TYR A 139 11.41 7.16 -0.21
C TYR A 139 12.19 7.91 -1.30
N ARG A 140 12.43 9.22 -1.14
CA ARG A 140 13.31 9.99 -2.05
C ARG A 140 14.73 9.47 -2.06
N GLY A 141 15.29 9.16 -0.89
CA GLY A 141 16.61 8.55 -0.78
C GLY A 141 16.68 7.22 -1.51
N LEU A 142 15.80 6.28 -1.15
CA LEU A 142 15.78 4.93 -1.71
C LEU A 142 15.54 4.91 -3.23
N LEU A 143 14.60 5.69 -3.73
CA LEU A 143 14.27 5.72 -5.16
C LEU A 143 15.27 6.58 -5.96
N GLY A 144 15.84 7.62 -5.37
CA GLY A 144 16.89 8.43 -5.99
C GLY A 144 18.17 7.64 -6.25
N GLU A 145 18.56 6.75 -5.35
CA GLU A 145 19.68 5.82 -5.55
C GLU A 145 19.38 4.80 -6.64
N LEU A 146 18.15 4.26 -6.68
CA LEU A 146 17.70 3.35 -7.73
C LEU A 146 17.68 4.00 -9.11
N ILE A 147 17.24 5.24 -9.23
CA ILE A 147 17.22 5.99 -10.49
C ILE A 147 18.65 6.24 -10.98
N LYS A 148 19.59 6.52 -10.09
CA LYS A 148 21.02 6.70 -10.44
C LYS A 148 21.70 5.41 -10.87
N SER A 149 21.30 4.27 -10.30
CA SER A 149 21.88 2.95 -10.59
C SER A 149 21.23 2.23 -11.78
N ALA A 150 20.00 2.60 -12.14
CA ALA A 150 19.20 1.93 -13.16
C ALA A 150 19.06 2.77 -14.44
N VAL A 151 20.02 2.64 -15.35
CA VAL A 151 19.95 3.24 -16.71
C VAL A 151 18.74 2.72 -17.52
N LYS A 152 17.99 1.71 -17.05
CA LYS A 152 16.92 1.03 -17.81
C LYS A 152 15.47 1.28 -17.34
N PHE A 153 15.21 1.90 -16.18
CA PHE A 153 13.83 1.96 -15.64
C PHE A 153 13.42 3.33 -15.05
N PRO A 154 13.47 4.44 -15.80
CA PRO A 154 13.15 5.78 -15.26
C PRO A 154 11.65 6.04 -15.04
N GLN A 155 10.74 5.13 -15.44
CA GLN A 155 9.29 5.40 -15.47
C GLN A 155 8.45 4.58 -14.48
N ILE A 156 9.05 3.70 -13.69
CA ILE A 156 8.33 2.67 -12.93
C ILE A 156 7.90 3.15 -11.54
N PHE A 157 8.60 4.11 -10.94
CA PHE A 157 8.32 4.58 -9.59
C PHE A 157 7.93 6.06 -9.59
N THR A 158 6.86 6.36 -8.88
CA THR A 158 6.45 7.74 -8.59
C THR A 158 6.22 7.90 -7.11
N ILE A 159 6.71 8.99 -6.52
CA ILE A 159 6.37 9.39 -5.16
C ILE A 159 5.30 10.48 -5.28
N ALA A 160 4.14 10.25 -4.65
CA ALA A 160 3.12 11.27 -4.48
C ALA A 160 2.98 11.60 -3.00
N LYS A 161 3.08 12.87 -2.63
CA LYS A 161 2.77 13.35 -1.28
C LYS A 161 1.29 13.65 -1.20
N SER A 162 0.59 13.02 -0.26
CA SER A 162 -0.81 13.37 0.04
C SER A 162 -0.86 14.76 0.70
N ILE A 163 -1.56 15.69 0.07
CA ILE A 163 -1.78 17.04 0.63
C ILE A 163 -2.96 16.94 1.60
N ARG A 164 -2.80 17.39 2.84
CA ARG A 164 -3.94 17.59 3.74
C ARG A 164 -4.87 18.61 3.11
N ASN A 165 -6.11 18.24 2.88
CA ASN A 165 -7.14 19.23 2.61
C ASN A 165 -7.48 19.91 3.96
N PRO A 166 -7.19 21.21 4.17
CA PRO A 166 -7.41 21.88 5.46
C PRO A 166 -8.89 21.95 5.87
N THR A 167 -9.81 21.62 4.97
CA THR A 167 -11.26 21.67 5.20
C THR A 167 -11.88 20.33 5.63
N ALA A 168 -11.11 19.25 5.79
CA ALA A 168 -11.63 17.92 6.12
C ALA A 168 -11.63 17.59 7.62
N CYS A 169 -11.39 18.55 8.50
CA CYS A 169 -11.48 18.41 9.97
C CYS A 169 -12.24 19.60 10.57
N ASN A 170 -13.55 19.53 10.62
CA ASN A 170 -14.42 20.15 11.63
C ASN A 170 -15.42 19.12 12.09
#